data_59fa5b650a152b7ae78ff60554c3bd06
#
_entry.id   59fa5b650a152b7ae78ff60554c3bd06
#
_cell.length_a   1.000
_cell.length_b   1.000
_cell.length_c   1.000
_cell.angle_alpha   90.00
_cell.angle_beta   90.00
_cell.angle_gamma   90.00
#
_symmetry.space_group_name_H-M   'P 1'
#
loop_
_entity.id
_entity.type
_entity.pdbx_description
1 polymer ?
#
loop_
_entity_poly.entity_id
_entity_poly.type
_entity_poly.pdbx_seq_one_letter_code
_entity_poly.pdbx_strand_id
1 'polypeptide(L)'
;MNPELKKTMPLTWEAALEAVPAALKTEGFGVLTKIDVQATLKEKLGVDFRRYTILGACNPQFAHRGLTQSLDMGLMLPCNVVLHESDDHQSVIVNVIDPMQTMAPTMDAEMQALAAEVQAKLTRVVEHLPGK
;
A
#
# COMPACT_ATOMS: atom_id res chain seq x y z
N MET A 1 7.13 5.54 -10.55
CA MET A 1 6.73 5.34 -9.14
C MET A 1 6.98 6.64 -8.37
N ASN A 2 6.15 6.92 -7.40
CA ASN A 2 6.26 8.13 -6.58
C ASN A 2 7.26 7.90 -5.44
N PRO A 3 8.41 8.60 -5.42
CA PRO A 3 9.41 8.37 -4.37
C PRO A 3 8.94 8.76 -2.97
N GLU A 4 7.92 9.60 -2.85
CA GLU A 4 7.34 9.95 -1.56
C GLU A 4 6.52 8.82 -0.94
N LEU A 5 6.17 7.81 -1.75
CA LEU A 5 5.39 6.65 -1.32
C LEU A 5 6.24 5.38 -1.22
N LYS A 6 7.56 5.54 -1.18
CA LYS A 6 8.50 4.42 -1.06
C LYS A 6 9.54 4.74 0.00
N LYS A 7 9.88 3.75 0.81
CA LYS A 7 10.88 3.92 1.87
C LYS A 7 11.61 2.62 2.13
N THR A 8 12.91 2.73 2.40
CA THR A 8 13.73 1.62 2.87
C THR A 8 13.82 1.71 4.39
N MET A 9 13.29 0.71 5.08
CA MET A 9 13.21 0.69 6.53
C MET A 9 14.30 -0.21 7.12
N PRO A 10 15.08 0.27 8.11
CA PRO A 10 16.10 -0.55 8.77
C PRO A 10 15.46 -1.42 9.85
N LEU A 11 14.53 -2.27 9.45
CA LEU A 11 13.74 -3.10 10.34
C LEU A 11 13.87 -4.57 9.94
N THR A 12 13.68 -5.46 10.93
CA THR A 12 13.47 -6.87 10.62
C THR A 12 12.14 -7.03 9.87
N TRP A 13 11.99 -8.18 9.20
CA TRP A 13 10.75 -8.47 8.48
C TRP A 13 9.53 -8.42 9.41
N GLU A 14 9.66 -9.05 10.58
CA GLU A 14 8.56 -9.09 11.55
C GLU A 14 8.21 -7.70 12.08
N ALA A 15 9.21 -6.88 12.37
CA ALA A 15 8.98 -5.50 12.83
C ALA A 15 8.31 -4.66 11.76
N ALA A 16 8.70 -4.84 10.49
CA ALA A 16 8.08 -4.11 9.38
C ALA A 16 6.62 -4.51 9.19
N LEU A 17 6.30 -5.80 9.30
CA LEU A 17 4.92 -6.28 9.19
C LEU A 17 4.00 -5.75 10.29
N GLU A 18 4.57 -5.32 11.42
CA GLU A 18 3.80 -4.66 12.49
C GLU A 18 3.75 -3.15 12.30
N ALA A 19 4.87 -2.54 11.91
CA ALA A 19 4.99 -1.08 11.80
C ALA A 19 4.10 -0.50 10.71
N VAL A 20 4.00 -1.18 9.56
CA VAL A 20 3.26 -0.65 8.41
C VAL A 20 1.74 -0.59 8.68
N PRO A 21 1.10 -1.67 9.16
CA PRO A 21 -0.32 -1.58 9.52
C PRO A 21 -0.59 -0.54 10.62
N ALA A 22 0.31 -0.40 11.59
CA ALA A 22 0.16 0.60 12.65
C ALA A 22 0.21 2.02 12.09
N ALA A 23 1.13 2.30 11.18
CA ALA A 23 1.23 3.60 10.52
C ALA A 23 -0.01 3.89 9.66
N LEU A 24 -0.50 2.89 8.92
CA LEU A 24 -1.73 3.02 8.12
C LEU A 24 -2.91 3.40 9.00
N LYS A 25 -3.02 2.80 10.17
CA LYS A 25 -4.11 3.07 11.10
C LYS A 25 -4.14 4.52 11.56
N THR A 26 -2.98 5.18 11.70
CA THR A 26 -2.91 6.58 12.13
C THR A 26 -3.61 7.52 11.14
N GLU A 27 -3.76 7.12 9.89
CA GLU A 27 -4.44 7.91 8.86
C GLU A 27 -5.80 7.32 8.45
N GLY A 28 -6.33 6.41 9.26
CA GLY A 28 -7.65 5.84 9.06
C GLY A 28 -7.72 4.66 8.10
N PHE A 29 -6.58 4.07 7.72
CA PHE A 29 -6.54 2.89 6.87
C PHE A 29 -6.50 1.62 7.70
N GLY A 30 -7.32 0.64 7.32
CA GLY A 30 -7.26 -0.71 7.85
C GLY A 30 -6.75 -1.68 6.80
N VAL A 31 -6.09 -2.74 7.24
CA VAL A 31 -5.63 -3.80 6.34
C VAL A 31 -6.76 -4.83 6.20
N LEU A 32 -7.28 -4.96 4.98
CA LEU A 32 -8.36 -5.90 4.68
C LEU A 32 -7.86 -7.24 4.17
N THR A 33 -6.77 -7.21 3.40
CA THR A 33 -6.21 -8.40 2.78
C THR A 33 -4.71 -8.43 2.95
N LYS A 34 -4.16 -9.65 3.00
CA LYS A 34 -2.73 -9.88 3.09
C LYS A 34 -2.38 -11.07 2.20
N ILE A 35 -1.48 -10.83 1.25
CA ILE A 35 -1.04 -11.87 0.32
C ILE A 35 0.45 -12.11 0.55
N ASP A 36 0.80 -13.35 0.94
CA ASP A 36 2.18 -13.78 1.06
C ASP A 36 2.65 -14.31 -0.29
N VAL A 37 3.33 -13.45 -1.05
CA VAL A 37 3.78 -13.79 -2.40
C VAL A 37 4.85 -14.87 -2.37
N GLN A 38 5.77 -14.84 -1.40
CA GLN A 38 6.78 -15.87 -1.24
C GLN A 38 6.15 -17.26 -1.12
N ALA A 39 5.18 -17.40 -0.21
CA ALA A 39 4.49 -18.67 0.01
C ALA A 39 3.67 -19.09 -1.20
N THR A 40 3.00 -18.14 -1.85
CA THR A 40 2.18 -18.43 -3.03
C THR A 40 3.02 -18.95 -4.19
N LEU A 41 4.16 -18.33 -4.46
CA LEU A 41 5.04 -18.78 -5.53
C LEU A 41 5.66 -20.14 -5.23
N LYS A 42 5.99 -20.40 -3.97
CA LYS A 42 6.49 -21.70 -3.56
C LYS A 42 5.45 -22.80 -3.78
N GLU A 43 4.22 -22.54 -3.38
CA GLU A 43 3.12 -23.49 -3.52
C GLU A 43 2.76 -23.78 -4.98
N LYS A 44 2.65 -22.70 -5.79
CA LYS A 44 2.13 -22.84 -7.16
C LYS A 44 3.18 -23.19 -8.20
N LEU A 45 4.41 -22.74 -8.00
CA LEU A 45 5.49 -22.93 -8.99
C LEU A 45 6.67 -23.71 -8.44
N GLY A 46 6.75 -23.95 -7.12
CA GLY A 46 7.88 -24.59 -6.49
C GLY A 46 9.17 -23.76 -6.53
N VAL A 47 9.06 -22.46 -6.75
CA VAL A 47 10.22 -21.57 -6.81
C VAL A 47 10.45 -20.88 -5.47
N ASP A 48 11.71 -20.58 -5.19
CA ASP A 48 12.08 -19.77 -4.03
C ASP A 48 12.08 -18.32 -4.42
N PHE A 49 11.58 -17.47 -3.54
CA PHE A 49 11.49 -16.03 -3.77
C PHE A 49 11.82 -15.30 -2.47
N ARG A 50 12.18 -14.02 -2.58
CA ARG A 50 12.40 -13.20 -1.37
C ARG A 50 11.11 -13.02 -0.59
N ARG A 51 11.20 -12.64 0.67
CA ARG A 51 10.02 -12.27 1.44
C ARG A 51 9.34 -11.08 0.76
N TYR A 52 8.06 -11.26 0.48
CA TYR A 52 7.27 -10.29 -0.28
C TYR A 52 5.82 -10.42 0.16
N THR A 53 5.24 -9.32 0.63
CA THR A 53 3.85 -9.30 1.09
C THR A 53 3.12 -8.12 0.47
N ILE A 54 1.89 -8.36 0.02
CA ILE A 54 1.00 -7.31 -0.48
C ILE A 54 -0.11 -7.14 0.54
N LEU A 55 -0.25 -5.93 1.09
CA LEU A 55 -1.36 -5.56 1.97
C LEU A 55 -2.38 -4.77 1.18
N GLY A 56 -3.66 -5.13 1.33
CA GLY A 56 -4.74 -4.34 0.78
C GLY A 56 -5.28 -3.41 1.87
N ALA A 57 -5.00 -2.13 1.75
CA ALA A 57 -5.40 -1.13 2.73
C ALA A 57 -6.65 -0.38 2.27
N CYS A 58 -7.56 -0.10 3.21
CA CYS A 58 -8.80 0.60 2.91
C CYS A 58 -9.06 1.66 3.97
N ASN A 59 -9.42 2.87 3.51
CA ASN A 59 -9.99 3.89 4.35
C ASN A 59 -11.50 3.90 4.06
N PRO A 60 -12.34 3.41 5.00
CA PRO A 60 -13.76 3.22 4.70
C PRO A 60 -14.50 4.48 4.27
N GLN A 61 -14.14 5.64 4.81
CA GLN A 61 -14.80 6.89 4.45
C GLN A 61 -14.51 7.25 2.99
N PHE A 62 -13.27 7.12 2.55
CA PHE A 62 -12.90 7.39 1.17
C PHE A 62 -13.45 6.35 0.22
N ALA A 63 -13.44 5.07 0.62
CA ALA A 63 -14.02 4.00 -0.19
C ALA A 63 -15.52 4.23 -0.40
N HIS A 64 -16.24 4.59 0.64
CA HIS A 64 -17.68 4.86 0.55
C HIS A 64 -17.96 6.06 -0.37
N ARG A 65 -17.20 7.14 -0.24
CA ARG A 65 -17.35 8.31 -1.12
C ARG A 65 -17.09 7.94 -2.58
N GLY A 66 -16.02 7.20 -2.83
CA GLY A 66 -15.66 6.78 -4.19
C GLY A 66 -16.71 5.86 -4.82
N LEU A 67 -17.14 4.84 -4.09
CA LEU A 67 -18.15 3.89 -4.58
C LEU A 67 -19.52 4.52 -4.75
N THR A 68 -19.85 5.52 -3.95
CA THR A 68 -21.11 6.28 -4.12
C THR A 68 -21.10 7.07 -5.42
N GLN A 69 -19.93 7.57 -5.84
CA GLN A 69 -19.75 8.28 -7.09
C GLN A 69 -19.74 7.33 -8.29
N SER A 70 -19.06 6.19 -8.15
CA SER A 70 -18.91 5.22 -9.22
C SER A 70 -18.72 3.82 -8.64
N LEU A 71 -19.63 2.91 -8.98
CA LEU A 71 -19.51 1.52 -8.54
C LEU A 71 -18.31 0.81 -9.17
N ASP A 72 -17.82 1.30 -10.30
CA ASP A 72 -16.63 0.75 -10.96
C ASP A 72 -15.35 1.02 -10.16
N MET A 73 -15.42 1.91 -9.18
CA MET A 73 -14.30 2.24 -8.29
C MET A 73 -13.74 1.02 -7.57
N GLY A 74 -14.57 -0.01 -7.39
CA GLY A 74 -14.13 -1.27 -6.79
C GLY A 74 -12.98 -1.93 -7.54
N LEU A 75 -12.83 -1.64 -8.83
CA LEU A 75 -11.71 -2.15 -9.62
C LEU A 75 -10.36 -1.58 -9.15
N MET A 76 -10.39 -0.42 -8.50
CA MET A 76 -9.19 0.28 -8.01
C MET A 76 -8.98 0.10 -6.50
N LEU A 77 -9.79 -0.72 -5.86
CA LEU A 77 -9.70 -0.98 -4.42
C LEU A 77 -9.34 -2.44 -4.16
N PRO A 78 -8.67 -2.76 -3.04
CA PRO A 78 -8.09 -1.83 -2.05
C PRO A 78 -6.81 -1.16 -2.55
N CYS A 79 -6.29 -0.19 -1.78
CA CYS A 79 -4.98 0.40 -2.06
C CYS A 79 -3.90 -0.59 -1.67
N ASN A 80 -3.05 -0.97 -2.61
CA ASN A 80 -1.98 -1.93 -2.35
C ASN A 80 -0.79 -1.25 -1.68
N VAL A 81 -0.31 -1.91 -0.63
CA VAL A 81 0.93 -1.57 0.07
C VAL A 81 1.82 -2.80 0.02
N VAL A 82 2.98 -2.66 -0.58
CA VAL A 82 3.90 -3.77 -0.82
C VAL A 82 5.08 -3.66 0.14
N LEU A 83 5.42 -4.77 0.78
CA LEU A 83 6.65 -4.91 1.57
C LEU A 83 7.48 -6.03 0.98
N HIS A 84 8.79 -5.79 0.81
CA HIS A 84 9.69 -6.86 0.40
C HIS A 84 11.08 -6.64 0.99
N GLU A 85 11.83 -7.73 1.11
CA GLU A 85 13.22 -7.64 1.54
C GLU A 85 14.06 -6.89 0.51
N SER A 86 15.03 -6.11 1.00
CA SER A 86 16.09 -5.55 0.16
C SER A 86 16.98 -6.66 -0.40
N ASP A 87 17.80 -6.34 -1.40
CA ASP A 87 18.69 -7.32 -2.05
C ASP A 87 19.69 -7.93 -1.07
N ASP A 88 20.15 -7.15 -0.09
CA ASP A 88 21.11 -7.63 0.94
C ASP A 88 20.42 -8.29 2.14
N HIS A 89 19.08 -8.39 2.14
CA HIS A 89 18.25 -8.94 3.21
C HIS A 89 18.40 -8.23 4.56
N GLN A 90 18.95 -6.99 4.57
CA GLN A 90 19.19 -6.24 5.81
C GLN A 90 18.09 -5.21 6.10
N SER A 91 17.23 -4.94 5.13
CA SER A 91 16.19 -3.93 5.23
C SER A 91 14.90 -4.42 4.59
N VAL A 92 13.81 -3.71 4.89
CA VAL A 92 12.52 -3.95 4.26
C VAL A 92 12.11 -2.70 3.50
N ILE A 93 11.75 -2.88 2.24
CA ILE A 93 11.27 -1.79 1.40
C ILE A 93 9.75 -1.80 1.43
N VAL A 94 9.15 -0.64 1.75
CA VAL A 94 7.72 -0.43 1.62
C VAL A 94 7.47 0.45 0.41
N ASN A 95 6.47 0.11 -0.38
CA ASN A 95 6.06 0.87 -1.55
C ASN A 95 4.54 0.90 -1.61
N VAL A 96 3.97 2.09 -1.69
CA VAL A 96 2.52 2.31 -1.63
C VAL A 96 2.02 2.81 -2.96
N ILE A 97 0.87 2.32 -3.39
CA ILE A 97 0.24 2.77 -4.63
C ILE A 97 -0.05 4.27 -4.57
N ASP A 98 0.18 4.96 -5.68
CA ASP A 98 -0.17 6.37 -5.81
C ASP A 98 -1.51 6.49 -6.54
N PRO A 99 -2.60 6.85 -5.83
CA PRO A 99 -3.91 6.94 -6.45
C PRO A 99 -3.98 8.04 -7.52
N MET A 100 -3.12 9.05 -7.46
CA MET A 100 -3.08 10.09 -8.50
C MET A 100 -2.50 9.57 -9.81
N GLN A 101 -1.65 8.55 -9.77
CA GLN A 101 -1.08 7.93 -10.98
C GLN A 101 -1.99 6.86 -11.56
N THR A 102 -2.69 6.11 -10.70
CA THR A 102 -3.49 4.96 -11.15
C THR A 102 -4.95 5.29 -11.40
N MET A 103 -5.50 6.22 -10.64
CA MET A 103 -6.95 6.51 -10.63
C MET A 103 -7.29 7.83 -11.31
N ALA A 104 -6.55 8.90 -10.97
CA ALA A 104 -6.89 10.25 -11.40
C ALA A 104 -7.01 10.45 -12.92
N PRO A 105 -6.18 9.82 -13.78
CA PRO A 105 -6.26 10.05 -15.22
C PRO A 105 -7.61 9.68 -15.86
N THR A 106 -8.38 8.79 -15.24
CA THR A 106 -9.63 8.28 -15.77
C THR A 106 -10.86 8.86 -15.06
N MET A 107 -10.66 9.81 -14.15
CA MET A 107 -11.71 10.30 -13.26
C MET A 107 -12.06 11.76 -13.52
N ASP A 108 -13.28 12.14 -13.12
CA ASP A 108 -13.70 13.53 -13.13
C ASP A 108 -12.99 14.33 -12.02
N ALA A 109 -13.24 15.65 -12.00
CA ALA A 109 -12.56 16.55 -11.06
C ALA A 109 -12.83 16.19 -9.59
N GLU A 110 -14.03 15.72 -9.28
CA GLU A 110 -14.42 15.37 -7.93
C GLU A 110 -13.66 14.11 -7.43
N MET A 111 -13.56 13.12 -8.30
CA MET A 111 -12.80 11.90 -8.00
C MET A 111 -11.30 12.15 -7.96
N GLN A 112 -10.80 13.07 -8.79
CA GLN A 112 -9.39 13.49 -8.72
C GLN A 112 -9.08 14.16 -7.39
N ALA A 113 -9.99 14.98 -6.87
CA ALA A 113 -9.83 15.62 -5.56
C ALA A 113 -9.80 14.58 -4.45
N LEU A 114 -10.66 13.57 -4.55
CA LEU A 114 -10.68 12.44 -3.60
C LEU A 114 -9.35 11.67 -3.63
N ALA A 115 -8.86 11.36 -4.82
CA ALA A 115 -7.59 10.66 -4.98
C ALA A 115 -6.42 11.47 -4.39
N ALA A 116 -6.45 12.80 -4.53
CA ALA A 116 -5.44 13.69 -3.95
C ALA A 116 -5.46 13.66 -2.42
N GLU A 117 -6.64 13.60 -1.80
CA GLU A 117 -6.77 13.47 -0.35
C GLU A 117 -6.19 12.13 0.14
N VAL A 118 -6.48 11.05 -0.58
CA VAL A 118 -5.95 9.72 -0.25
C VAL A 118 -4.42 9.72 -0.40
N GLN A 119 -3.89 10.29 -1.49
CA GLN A 119 -2.45 10.40 -1.69
C GLN A 119 -1.77 11.14 -0.53
N ALA A 120 -2.35 12.25 -0.08
CA ALA A 120 -1.78 13.01 1.02
C ALA A 120 -1.72 12.19 2.32
N LYS A 121 -2.76 11.41 2.60
CA LYS A 121 -2.78 10.54 3.78
C LYS A 121 -1.76 9.41 3.65
N LEU A 122 -1.65 8.80 2.49
CA LEU A 122 -0.66 7.73 2.27
C LEU A 122 0.77 8.25 2.36
N THR A 123 1.02 9.47 1.89
CA THR A 123 2.32 10.13 2.03
C THR A 123 2.67 10.30 3.52
N ARG A 124 1.71 10.73 4.34
CA ARG A 124 1.93 10.84 5.79
C ARG A 124 2.19 9.49 6.45
N VAL A 125 1.52 8.43 5.99
CA VAL A 125 1.79 7.07 6.47
C VAL A 125 3.27 6.72 6.26
N VAL A 126 3.78 6.95 5.07
CA VAL A 126 5.18 6.66 4.74
C VAL A 126 6.14 7.53 5.56
N GLU A 127 5.80 8.80 5.74
CA GLU A 127 6.60 9.71 6.57
C GLU A 127 6.75 9.25 8.01
N HIS A 128 5.73 8.59 8.57
CA HIS A 128 5.76 8.06 9.94
C HIS A 128 6.62 6.82 10.09
N LEU A 129 6.97 6.15 8.99
CA LEU A 129 7.79 4.96 9.04
C LEU A 129 9.27 5.31 9.17
N PRO A 130 10.07 4.48 9.87
CA PRO A 130 11.51 4.72 9.98
C PRO A 130 12.22 4.46 8.66
N GLY A 131 13.35 5.15 8.44
CA GLY A 131 14.21 4.91 7.29
C GLY A 131 14.22 6.04 6.27
N LYS A 132 14.60 5.67 5.08
CA LYS A 132 14.80 6.63 3.98
C LYS A 132 14.02 6.20 2.74
#